data_89390407a7d8365cf60f0bd741e1f451
#
_entry.id   89390407a7d8365cf60f0bd741e1f451
#
_cell.length_a   1.000
_cell.length_b   1.000
_cell.length_c   1.000
_cell.angle_alpha   90.00
_cell.angle_beta   90.00
_cell.angle_gamma   90.00
#
_symmetry.space_group_name_H-M   'P 1'
#
loop_
_entity.id
_entity.type
_entity.pdbx_description
1 polymer ?
#
loop_
_entity_poly.entity_id
_entity_poly.type
_entity_poly.pdbx_seq_one_letter_code
_entity_poly.pdbx_strand_id
1 'polypeptide(L)'
;KNESLGVDEKAYKTIVYLAEGDMRKAINMHQTSAILNKKITEDTIYEITSKADPEAVKKMMLSALSGDFKAARTQLMNLLYEKGISGEDIIKEIHSQIFSLDIGDRQKMELIEKVGEYEFRLTEGSNPRIQLEALLAQMALVKK
;
A
#
# COMPACT_ATOMS: atom_id res chain seq x y z
N LYS A 1 17.60 27.04 15.12
CA LYS A 1 17.69 26.00 16.17
C LYS A 1 17.53 24.67 15.51
N ASN A 2 18.64 23.97 15.37
CA ASN A 2 18.67 22.58 14.94
C ASN A 2 18.01 21.74 16.04
N GLU A 3 16.73 21.44 15.87
CA GLU A 3 16.13 20.34 16.59
C GLU A 3 16.58 19.06 15.86
N SER A 4 17.52 18.36 16.47
CA SER A 4 17.94 17.04 16.03
C SER A 4 16.83 16.04 16.32
N LEU A 5 15.76 16.11 15.54
CA LEU A 5 14.79 15.04 15.44
C LEU A 5 15.50 13.87 14.77
N GLY A 6 15.68 12.77 15.49
CA GLY A 6 16.27 11.57 14.93
C GLY A 6 15.38 11.01 13.85
N VAL A 7 15.59 11.43 12.62
CA VAL A 7 14.93 10.88 11.45
C VAL A 7 15.67 9.60 11.08
N ASP A 8 14.97 8.48 11.11
CA ASP A 8 15.51 7.21 10.64
C ASP A 8 15.77 7.30 9.12
N GLU A 9 16.85 6.69 8.64
CA GLU A 9 17.19 6.65 7.21
C GLU A 9 16.06 6.06 6.36
N LYS A 10 15.35 5.07 6.87
CA LYS A 10 14.17 4.50 6.21
C LYS A 10 13.03 5.50 6.10
N ALA A 11 12.77 6.26 7.17
CA ALA A 11 11.75 7.31 7.16
C ALA A 11 12.07 8.39 6.14
N TYR A 12 13.33 8.77 6.00
CA TYR A 12 13.76 9.73 4.97
C TYR A 12 13.49 9.22 3.56
N LYS A 13 13.85 7.97 3.26
CA LYS A 13 13.57 7.34 1.97
C LYS A 13 12.07 7.27 1.68
N THR A 14 11.27 6.99 2.69
CA THR A 14 9.80 6.94 2.58
C THR A 14 9.21 8.31 2.29
N ILE A 15 9.70 9.36 2.94
CA ILE A 15 9.28 10.75 2.64
C ILE A 15 9.58 11.09 1.17
N VAL A 16 10.77 10.78 0.69
CA VAL A 16 11.17 11.02 -0.70
C VAL A 16 10.28 10.24 -1.67
N TYR A 17 10.01 9.00 -1.37
CA TYR A 17 9.12 8.14 -2.18
C TYR A 17 7.69 8.69 -2.26
N LEU A 18 7.10 9.03 -1.13
CA LEU A 18 5.72 9.54 -1.06
C LEU A 18 5.56 10.97 -1.58
N ALA A 19 6.62 11.75 -1.50
CA ALA A 19 6.62 13.13 -2.02
C ALA A 19 6.60 13.19 -3.56
N GLU A 20 6.99 12.12 -4.24
CA GLU A 20 6.99 12.04 -5.72
C GLU A 20 7.71 13.24 -6.38
N GLY A 21 8.79 13.74 -5.77
CA GLY A 21 9.53 14.90 -6.22
C GLY A 21 8.93 16.27 -5.83
N ASP A 22 7.81 16.30 -5.10
CA ASP A 22 7.23 17.53 -4.60
C ASP A 22 7.84 17.94 -3.25
N MET A 23 8.69 18.95 -3.26
CA MET A 23 9.35 19.48 -2.04
C MET A 23 8.36 19.98 -0.98
N ARG A 24 7.20 20.50 -1.37
CA ARG A 24 6.18 20.97 -0.42
C ARG A 24 5.56 19.82 0.34
N LYS A 25 5.26 18.72 -0.36
CA LYS A 25 4.77 17.49 0.29
C LYS A 25 5.81 16.94 1.26
N ALA A 26 7.07 16.86 0.87
CA ALA A 26 8.16 16.39 1.73
C ALA A 26 8.31 17.22 3.00
N ILE A 27 8.27 18.55 2.89
CA ILE A 27 8.37 19.47 4.03
C ILE A 27 7.13 19.32 4.94
N ASN A 28 5.93 19.23 4.39
CA ASN A 28 4.71 19.07 5.16
C ASN A 28 4.70 17.74 5.95
N MET A 29 5.11 16.64 5.34
CA MET A 29 5.24 15.34 6.01
C MET A 29 6.22 15.41 7.18
N HIS A 30 7.37 16.03 6.98
CA HIS A 30 8.38 16.23 8.02
C HIS A 30 7.88 17.09 9.16
N GLN A 31 7.23 18.24 8.86
CA GLN A 31 6.68 19.15 9.86
C GLN A 31 5.55 18.50 10.68
N THR A 32 4.63 17.80 10.02
CA THR A 32 3.54 17.09 10.69
C THR A 32 4.06 16.02 11.64
N SER A 33 5.08 15.28 11.21
CA SER A 33 5.74 14.27 12.04
C SER A 33 6.42 14.88 13.26
N ALA A 34 7.04 16.04 13.11
CA ALA A 34 7.69 16.78 14.21
C ALA A 34 6.67 17.30 15.24
N ILE A 35 5.51 17.79 14.80
CA ILE A 35 4.45 18.29 15.68
C ILE A 35 3.87 17.18 16.56
N LEU A 36 3.79 15.96 16.04
CA LEU A 36 3.27 14.82 16.80
C LEU A 36 4.24 14.28 17.87
N ASN A 37 5.39 14.90 18.01
CA ASN A 37 6.40 14.58 19.02
C ASN A 37 6.82 13.09 19.05
N LYS A 38 6.66 12.40 17.93
CA LYS A 38 7.04 11.00 17.76
C LYS A 38 8.39 10.91 17.05
N LYS A 39 9.15 9.89 17.38
CA LYS A 39 10.30 9.51 16.56
C LYS A 39 9.81 9.29 15.13
N ILE A 40 10.40 9.97 14.17
CA ILE A 40 10.00 9.87 12.76
C ILE A 40 10.52 8.54 12.22
N THR A 41 9.63 7.57 12.18
CA THR A 41 9.85 6.24 11.59
C THR A 41 9.07 6.10 10.29
N GLU A 42 9.40 5.08 9.51
CA GLU A 42 8.67 4.72 8.30
C GLU A 42 7.16 4.54 8.57
N ASP A 43 6.80 3.80 9.64
CA ASP A 43 5.42 3.57 10.03
C ASP A 43 4.68 4.88 10.36
N THR A 44 5.35 5.80 11.06
CA THR A 44 4.79 7.12 11.39
C THR A 44 4.46 7.91 10.13
N ILE A 45 5.30 7.84 9.09
CA ILE A 45 5.08 8.53 7.82
C ILE A 45 3.85 7.94 7.10
N TYR A 46 3.72 6.62 7.02
CA TYR A 46 2.54 6.00 6.42
C TYR A 46 1.25 6.32 7.19
N GLU A 47 1.27 6.30 8.52
CA GLU A 47 0.13 6.72 9.35
C GLU A 47 -0.32 8.15 9.04
N ILE A 48 0.62 9.08 8.96
CA ILE A 48 0.33 10.50 8.73
C ILE A 48 -0.21 10.75 7.32
N THR A 49 0.33 10.05 6.33
CA THR A 49 -0.05 10.24 4.93
C THR A 49 -1.28 9.44 4.53
N SER A 50 -1.76 8.54 5.38
CA SER A 50 -2.82 7.57 5.07
C SER A 50 -2.54 6.78 3.78
N LYS A 51 -1.27 6.51 3.50
CA LYS A 51 -0.81 5.71 2.37
C LYS A 51 -0.59 4.26 2.79
N ALA A 52 -0.81 3.35 1.85
CA ALA A 52 -0.54 1.94 2.08
C ALA A 52 0.97 1.68 2.14
N ASP A 53 1.42 0.99 3.20
CA ASP A 53 2.79 0.50 3.29
C ASP A 53 3.06 -0.56 2.21
N PRO A 54 4.05 -0.36 1.32
CA PRO A 54 4.38 -1.30 0.26
C PRO A 54 4.66 -2.73 0.76
N GLU A 55 5.37 -2.88 1.86
CA GLU A 55 5.68 -4.20 2.43
C GLU A 55 4.44 -4.91 2.96
N ALA A 56 3.52 -4.19 3.61
CA ALA A 56 2.26 -4.74 4.08
C ALA A 56 1.39 -5.20 2.91
N VAL A 57 1.31 -4.42 1.85
CA VAL A 57 0.56 -4.76 0.63
C VAL A 57 1.20 -5.96 -0.08
N LYS A 58 2.52 -5.98 -0.22
CA LYS A 58 3.24 -7.10 -0.81
C LYS A 58 3.01 -8.40 -0.04
N LYS A 59 3.06 -8.36 1.29
CA LYS A 59 2.78 -9.51 2.15
C LYS A 59 1.35 -10.02 1.95
N MET A 60 0.38 -9.13 1.87
CA MET A 60 -1.01 -9.48 1.58
C MET A 60 -1.14 -10.17 0.21
N MET A 61 -0.51 -9.65 -0.83
CA MET A 61 -0.51 -10.24 -2.16
C MET A 61 0.14 -11.63 -2.18
N LEU A 62 1.26 -11.82 -1.49
CA LEU A 62 1.94 -13.11 -1.39
C LEU A 62 1.07 -14.14 -0.65
N SER A 63 0.36 -13.74 0.40
CA SER A 63 -0.60 -14.62 1.08
C SER A 63 -1.71 -15.07 0.11
N ALA A 64 -2.27 -14.16 -0.66
CA ALA A 64 -3.29 -14.49 -1.67
C ALA A 64 -2.74 -15.44 -2.75
N LEU A 65 -1.58 -15.12 -3.31
CA LEU A 65 -0.93 -15.93 -4.36
C LEU A 65 -0.54 -17.35 -3.89
N SER A 66 -0.24 -17.51 -2.61
CA SER A 66 0.03 -18.84 -2.01
C SER A 66 -1.24 -19.65 -1.75
N GLY A 67 -2.41 -19.07 -1.96
CA GLY A 67 -3.71 -19.69 -1.70
C GLY A 67 -4.26 -19.48 -0.29
N ASP A 68 -3.53 -18.76 0.58
CA ASP A 68 -4.01 -18.38 1.91
C ASP A 68 -4.88 -17.11 1.86
N PHE A 69 -6.06 -17.28 1.28
CA PHE A 69 -7.03 -16.19 1.16
C PHE A 69 -7.45 -15.63 2.53
N LYS A 70 -7.55 -16.49 3.55
CA LYS A 70 -7.94 -16.05 4.90
C LYS A 70 -6.93 -15.07 5.48
N ALA A 71 -5.64 -15.37 5.38
CA ALA A 71 -4.58 -14.45 5.82
C ALA A 71 -4.57 -13.16 5.01
N ALA A 72 -4.68 -13.25 3.69
CA ALA A 72 -4.76 -12.09 2.81
C ALA A 72 -5.93 -11.16 3.17
N ARG A 73 -7.11 -11.74 3.41
CA ARG A 73 -8.31 -11.01 3.82
C ARG A 73 -8.12 -10.32 5.17
N THR A 74 -7.52 -10.98 6.15
CA THR A 74 -7.24 -10.39 7.46
C THR A 74 -6.32 -9.17 7.34
N GLN A 75 -5.29 -9.27 6.50
CA GLN A 75 -4.37 -8.15 6.22
C GLN A 75 -5.08 -7.00 5.52
N LEU A 76 -5.99 -7.29 4.57
CA LEU A 76 -6.82 -6.28 3.91
C LEU A 76 -7.70 -5.53 4.92
N MET A 77 -8.36 -6.25 5.83
CA MET A 77 -9.20 -5.63 6.87
C MET A 77 -8.38 -4.73 7.78
N ASN A 78 -7.16 -5.12 8.11
CA ASN A 78 -6.24 -4.27 8.88
C ASN A 78 -5.93 -2.96 8.13
N LEU A 79 -5.59 -3.03 6.84
CA LEU A 79 -5.32 -1.84 6.04
C LEU A 79 -6.53 -0.90 5.94
N LEU A 80 -7.72 -1.45 5.67
CA LEU A 80 -8.94 -0.66 5.49
C LEU A 80 -9.44 -0.02 6.80
N TYR A 81 -9.52 -0.80 7.88
CA TYR A 81 -10.23 -0.39 9.09
C TYR A 81 -9.32 0.00 10.25
N GLU A 82 -8.19 -0.68 10.46
CA GLU A 82 -7.25 -0.33 11.51
C GLU A 82 -6.33 0.82 11.09
N LYS A 83 -5.85 0.79 9.85
CA LYS A 83 -4.97 1.82 9.29
C LYS A 83 -5.72 2.95 8.57
N GLY A 84 -6.99 2.77 8.26
CA GLY A 84 -7.82 3.77 7.59
C GLY A 84 -7.38 4.10 6.16
N ILE A 85 -6.75 3.16 5.46
CA ILE A 85 -6.28 3.35 4.09
C ILE A 85 -7.46 3.21 3.12
N SER A 86 -7.58 4.12 2.15
CA SER A 86 -8.63 4.03 1.13
C SER A 86 -8.41 2.82 0.19
N GLY A 87 -9.50 2.25 -0.30
CA GLY A 87 -9.42 1.17 -1.28
C GLY A 87 -8.68 1.58 -2.55
N GLU A 88 -8.81 2.83 -2.97
CA GLU A 88 -8.10 3.38 -4.13
C GLU A 88 -6.58 3.43 -3.91
N ASP A 89 -6.12 3.81 -2.72
CA ASP A 89 -4.70 3.80 -2.39
C ASP A 89 -4.15 2.38 -2.28
N ILE A 90 -4.93 1.45 -1.73
CA ILE A 90 -4.54 0.04 -1.65
C ILE A 90 -4.37 -0.56 -3.05
N ILE A 91 -5.33 -0.34 -3.96
CA ILE A 91 -5.24 -0.94 -5.31
C ILE A 91 -4.10 -0.35 -6.13
N LYS A 92 -3.81 0.93 -5.97
CA LYS A 92 -2.64 1.57 -6.61
C LYS A 92 -1.33 0.97 -6.12
N GLU A 93 -1.23 0.70 -4.82
CA GLU A 93 -0.05 0.05 -4.27
C GLU A 93 0.06 -1.42 -4.71
N ILE A 94 -1.06 -2.15 -4.78
CA ILE A 94 -1.11 -3.50 -5.37
C ILE A 94 -0.53 -3.47 -6.79
N HIS A 95 -0.97 -2.54 -7.62
CA HIS A 95 -0.46 -2.38 -8.99
C HIS A 95 1.07 -2.18 -9.00
N SER A 96 1.57 -1.29 -8.15
CA SER A 96 3.02 -1.01 -8.05
C SER A 96 3.81 -2.24 -7.62
N GLN A 97 3.28 -3.06 -6.74
CA GLN A 97 3.96 -4.24 -6.21
C GLN A 97 4.00 -5.43 -7.19
N ILE A 98 3.12 -5.50 -8.18
CA ILE A 98 3.11 -6.60 -9.16
C ILE A 98 4.49 -6.78 -9.81
N PHE A 99 5.15 -5.69 -10.17
CA PHE A 99 6.44 -5.73 -10.85
C PHE A 99 7.58 -6.24 -9.96
N SER A 100 7.45 -6.11 -8.65
CA SER A 100 8.43 -6.59 -7.67
C SER A 100 8.23 -8.04 -7.23
N LEU A 101 7.13 -8.67 -7.67
CA LEU A 101 6.85 -10.07 -7.32
C LEU A 101 7.73 -11.03 -8.12
N ASP A 102 8.22 -12.06 -7.44
CA ASP A 102 8.95 -13.16 -8.08
C ASP A 102 7.98 -14.21 -8.65
N ILE A 103 7.28 -13.82 -9.71
CA ILE A 103 6.32 -14.64 -10.46
C ILE A 103 6.56 -14.50 -11.95
N GLY A 104 6.04 -15.45 -12.73
CA GLY A 104 6.19 -15.42 -14.18
C GLY A 104 5.51 -14.22 -14.87
N ASP A 105 6.04 -13.80 -16.01
CA ASP A 105 5.51 -12.65 -16.76
C ASP A 105 4.04 -12.82 -17.14
N ARG A 106 3.62 -14.03 -17.47
CA ARG A 106 2.22 -14.33 -17.75
C ARG A 106 1.33 -14.04 -16.54
N GLN A 107 1.75 -14.46 -15.36
CA GLN A 107 1.02 -14.20 -14.12
C GLN A 107 0.95 -12.69 -13.82
N LYS A 108 2.05 -11.96 -14.05
CA LYS A 108 2.06 -10.49 -13.92
C LYS A 108 1.04 -9.83 -14.85
N MET A 109 0.98 -10.27 -16.12
CA MET A 109 0.00 -9.74 -17.08
C MET A 109 -1.45 -10.03 -16.66
N GLU A 110 -1.74 -11.25 -16.19
CA GLU A 110 -3.07 -11.60 -15.67
C GLU A 110 -3.45 -10.74 -14.46
N LEU A 111 -2.51 -10.49 -13.56
CA LEU A 111 -2.74 -9.59 -12.40
C LEU A 111 -2.96 -8.14 -12.81
N ILE A 112 -2.20 -7.63 -13.75
CA ILE A 112 -2.35 -6.25 -14.26
C ILE A 112 -3.74 -6.07 -14.87
N GLU A 113 -4.21 -7.03 -15.69
CA GLU A 113 -5.55 -7.00 -16.27
C GLU A 113 -6.63 -6.94 -15.16
N LYS A 114 -6.53 -7.82 -14.17
CA LYS A 114 -7.48 -7.85 -13.05
C LYS A 114 -7.44 -6.57 -12.23
N VAL A 115 -6.27 -6.08 -11.90
CA VAL A 115 -6.13 -4.83 -11.13
C VAL A 115 -6.76 -3.66 -11.88
N GLY A 116 -6.56 -3.56 -13.19
CA GLY A 116 -7.20 -2.53 -14.00
C GLY A 116 -8.72 -2.61 -13.98
N GLU A 117 -9.29 -3.82 -14.06
CA GLU A 117 -10.74 -4.04 -13.96
C GLU A 117 -11.31 -3.61 -12.61
N TYR A 118 -10.66 -4.00 -11.51
CA TYR A 118 -11.13 -3.66 -10.16
C TYR A 118 -10.90 -2.19 -9.81
N GLU A 119 -9.82 -1.58 -10.30
CA GLU A 119 -9.58 -0.14 -10.15
C GLU A 119 -10.69 0.68 -10.81
N PHE A 120 -11.09 0.32 -12.01
CA PHE A 120 -12.21 0.95 -12.70
C PHE A 120 -13.51 0.84 -11.89
N ARG A 121 -13.82 -0.33 -11.34
CA ARG A 121 -15.00 -0.53 -10.50
C ARG A 121 -14.98 0.32 -9.23
N LEU A 122 -13.81 0.48 -8.61
CA LEU A 122 -13.65 1.35 -7.44
C LEU A 122 -13.89 2.81 -7.79
N THR A 123 -13.38 3.26 -8.94
CA THR A 123 -13.60 4.62 -9.45
C THR A 123 -15.07 4.90 -9.73
N GLU A 124 -15.82 3.90 -10.23
CA GLU A 124 -17.26 3.97 -10.44
C GLU A 124 -18.09 3.91 -9.14
N GLY A 125 -17.48 3.82 -7.99
CA GLY A 125 -18.14 3.90 -6.70
C GLY A 125 -18.57 2.57 -6.09
N SER A 126 -18.04 1.44 -6.56
CA SER A 126 -18.28 0.13 -5.95
C SER A 126 -17.68 0.04 -4.55
N ASN A 127 -18.23 -0.84 -3.71
CA ASN A 127 -17.77 -1.02 -2.34
C ASN A 127 -16.31 -1.50 -2.30
N PRO A 128 -15.38 -0.74 -1.69
CA PRO A 128 -13.96 -1.06 -1.72
C PRO A 128 -13.62 -2.41 -1.10
N ARG A 129 -14.23 -2.73 0.03
CA ARG A 129 -14.00 -4.02 0.71
C ARG A 129 -14.36 -5.20 -0.19
N ILE A 130 -15.55 -5.17 -0.80
CA ILE A 130 -16.04 -6.25 -1.67
C ILE A 130 -15.13 -6.41 -2.88
N GLN A 131 -14.78 -5.31 -3.53
CA GLN A 131 -13.93 -5.33 -4.72
C GLN A 131 -12.52 -5.83 -4.42
N LEU A 132 -11.91 -5.37 -3.34
CA LEU A 132 -10.57 -5.81 -2.96
C LEU A 132 -10.54 -7.26 -2.47
N GLU A 133 -11.56 -7.71 -1.73
CA GLU A 133 -11.69 -9.14 -1.39
C GLU A 133 -11.81 -10.00 -2.67
N ALA A 134 -12.60 -9.57 -3.64
CA ALA A 134 -12.74 -10.26 -4.92
C ALA A 134 -11.42 -10.30 -5.71
N LEU A 135 -10.67 -9.20 -5.71
CA LEU A 135 -9.34 -9.15 -6.32
C LEU A 135 -8.36 -10.13 -5.67
N LEU A 136 -8.32 -10.19 -4.34
CA LEU A 136 -7.50 -11.17 -3.61
C LEU A 136 -7.90 -12.61 -3.92
N ALA A 137 -9.20 -12.89 -4.07
CA ALA A 137 -9.67 -14.19 -4.48
C ALA A 137 -9.21 -14.55 -5.91
N GLN A 138 -9.22 -13.59 -6.83
CA GLN A 138 -8.67 -13.79 -8.18
C GLN A 138 -7.16 -14.07 -8.14
N MET A 139 -6.40 -13.37 -7.30
CA MET A 139 -4.97 -13.66 -7.10
C MET A 139 -4.74 -15.09 -6.62
N ALA A 140 -5.56 -15.58 -5.69
CA ALA A 140 -5.48 -16.96 -5.19
C ALA A 140 -5.76 -18.00 -6.29
N LEU A 141 -6.52 -17.64 -7.31
CA LEU A 141 -6.87 -18.51 -8.44
C LEU A 141 -5.89 -18.42 -9.61
N VAL A 142 -4.96 -17.48 -9.60
CA VAL A 142 -3.93 -17.37 -10.65
C VAL A 142 -3.08 -18.64 -10.65
N LYS A 143 -3.08 -19.33 -11.78
CA LYS A 143 -2.32 -20.57 -11.94
C LYS A 143 -0.82 -20.30 -11.99
N LYS A 144 -0.11 -21.07 -11.23
CA LYS A 144 1.35 -21.07 -11.27
C LYS A 144 1.88 -21.57 -12.62
#